data_daf2cfd9a803eca321ab71b773cea62d
#
_entry.id   daf2cfd9a803eca321ab71b773cea62d
#
_cell.length_a   1.000
_cell.length_b   1.000
_cell.length_c   1.000
_cell.angle_alpha   90.00
_cell.angle_beta   90.00
_cell.angle_gamma   90.00
#
_symmetry.space_group_name_H-M   'P 1'
#
loop_
_entity.id
_entity.type
_entity.pdbx_description
1 polymer ?
#
loop_
_entity_poly.entity_id
_entity_poly.type
_entity_poly.pdbx_seq_one_letter_code
_entity_poly.pdbx_strand_id
1 'polypeptide(L)'
;MPGAARRSPARGWVALVAGCAVALTTACTNTVPGVAVRAIPGIDDDSRSPVDVDGVLLEQAQMRAITGAGDDLTVIPSMDGKLPVDVEGVLGSAPDQCRWFFAETQTFGPEVEEFHKTTYQDPPDAALISQGAAAYRDPSTAKSAFDGLAGLVAECEATSYGSLIVGDSTSTGESLRLRTGACGRDYRVKSVVLVEVTFCRFPPSVPDIVMTNVLAQIPG
;
A
#
# COMPACT_ATOMS: atom_id res chain seq x y z
N MET A 1 5.18 -83.13 9.45
CA MET A 1 4.21 -84.24 9.43
C MET A 1 2.94 -83.82 10.06
N PRO A 2 1.79 -84.28 9.66
CA PRO A 2 1.00 -84.04 8.46
C PRO A 2 -0.30 -83.34 8.91
N GLY A 3 -1.13 -82.88 8.10
CA GLY A 3 -1.96 -83.26 7.02
C GLY A 3 -3.00 -82.15 6.84
N ALA A 4 -3.25 -81.70 5.72
CA ALA A 4 -4.19 -82.03 4.68
C ALA A 4 -5.67 -82.10 5.09
N ALA A 5 -6.48 -81.20 4.44
CA ALA A 5 -7.69 -81.51 3.68
C ALA A 5 -8.46 -80.19 3.44
N ARG A 6 -8.50 -79.73 2.22
CA ARG A 6 -9.48 -79.88 1.14
C ARG A 6 -10.94 -79.81 1.59
N ARG A 7 -11.65 -78.79 1.14
CA ARG A 7 -12.78 -78.85 0.16
C ARG A 7 -13.45 -77.50 -0.10
N SER A 8 -13.44 -77.10 -1.37
CA SER A 8 -14.46 -76.26 -2.01
C SER A 8 -15.67 -77.15 -2.32
N PRO A 9 -16.76 -76.66 -2.95
CA PRO A 9 -17.24 -75.31 -3.33
C PRO A 9 -18.75 -75.11 -3.04
N ALA A 10 -19.25 -73.93 -3.15
CA ALA A 10 -20.64 -73.73 -3.62
C ALA A 10 -20.84 -72.35 -4.26
N ARG A 11 -21.27 -72.45 -5.48
CA ARG A 11 -21.79 -71.36 -6.30
C ARG A 11 -23.06 -70.77 -5.68
N GLY A 12 -23.20 -69.49 -5.78
CA GLY A 12 -24.46 -68.80 -5.49
C GLY A 12 -24.48 -67.43 -6.10
N TRP A 13 -25.14 -67.33 -7.12
CA TRP A 13 -25.54 -66.28 -8.05
C TRP A 13 -26.15 -65.02 -7.42
N VAL A 14 -25.78 -63.88 -8.04
CA VAL A 14 -26.61 -62.72 -8.45
C VAL A 14 -27.21 -61.83 -7.37
N ALA A 15 -26.73 -60.60 -7.36
CA ALA A 15 -27.59 -59.43 -7.62
C ALA A 15 -26.72 -58.16 -7.83
N LEU A 16 -26.78 -57.70 -9.05
CA LEU A 16 -26.30 -56.41 -9.48
C LEU A 16 -27.26 -55.34 -8.91
N VAL A 17 -26.79 -54.51 -7.99
CA VAL A 17 -27.50 -53.27 -7.65
C VAL A 17 -26.53 -52.13 -7.89
N ALA A 18 -26.75 -51.47 -9.02
CA ALA A 18 -26.14 -50.22 -9.38
C ALA A 18 -26.71 -49.14 -8.47
N GLY A 19 -26.01 -48.80 -7.40
CA GLY A 19 -26.27 -47.68 -6.55
C GLY A 19 -25.48 -46.48 -7.05
N CYS A 20 -26.10 -45.61 -7.86
CA CYS A 20 -25.57 -44.27 -8.12
C CYS A 20 -25.50 -43.48 -6.81
N ALA A 21 -24.31 -43.42 -6.21
CA ALA A 21 -24.03 -42.45 -5.16
C ALA A 21 -23.90 -41.06 -5.82
N VAL A 22 -24.99 -40.32 -5.86
CA VAL A 22 -24.98 -38.88 -6.17
C VAL A 22 -24.33 -38.20 -4.97
N ALA A 23 -23.05 -37.89 -5.09
CA ALA A 23 -22.35 -37.00 -4.15
C ALA A 23 -22.96 -35.60 -4.31
N LEU A 24 -23.86 -35.24 -3.41
CA LEU A 24 -24.33 -33.85 -3.26
C LEU A 24 -23.16 -33.02 -2.70
N THR A 25 -22.39 -32.41 -3.61
CA THR A 25 -21.49 -31.32 -3.25
C THR A 25 -22.37 -30.13 -2.87
N THR A 26 -22.56 -29.90 -1.58
CA THR A 26 -23.10 -28.66 -1.05
C THR A 26 -22.08 -27.57 -1.33
N ALA A 27 -22.17 -26.93 -2.48
CA ALA A 27 -21.51 -25.66 -2.74
C ALA A 27 -22.17 -24.63 -1.81
N CYS A 28 -21.41 -24.09 -0.86
CA CYS A 28 -21.83 -22.91 -0.11
C CYS A 28 -21.86 -21.73 -1.08
N THR A 29 -23.00 -21.45 -1.66
CA THR A 29 -23.23 -20.21 -2.41
C THR A 29 -23.52 -19.11 -1.38
N ASN A 30 -22.53 -18.26 -1.11
CA ASN A 30 -22.79 -16.98 -0.45
C ASN A 30 -23.53 -16.09 -1.49
N THR A 31 -24.85 -16.00 -1.31
CA THR A 31 -25.65 -14.99 -2.01
C THR A 31 -25.40 -13.65 -1.31
N VAL A 32 -24.61 -12.79 -1.92
CA VAL A 32 -24.54 -11.37 -1.55
C VAL A 32 -25.85 -10.74 -2.02
N PRO A 33 -26.70 -10.20 -1.12
CA PRO A 33 -27.90 -9.48 -1.51
C PRO A 33 -27.47 -8.14 -2.13
N GLY A 34 -27.35 -8.10 -3.44
CA GLY A 34 -27.07 -6.91 -4.22
C GLY A 34 -28.06 -6.86 -5.40
N VAL A 35 -28.68 -5.71 -5.60
CA VAL A 35 -29.41 -5.43 -6.81
C VAL A 35 -28.38 -5.10 -7.89
N ALA A 36 -28.33 -5.87 -8.98
CA ALA A 36 -27.49 -5.52 -10.11
C ALA A 36 -27.99 -4.19 -10.68
N VAL A 37 -27.27 -3.12 -10.40
CA VAL A 37 -27.51 -1.82 -11.02
C VAL A 37 -26.74 -1.83 -12.34
N ARG A 38 -27.48 -1.57 -13.44
CA ARG A 38 -26.84 -1.40 -14.75
C ARG A 38 -25.98 -0.14 -14.66
N ALA A 39 -24.67 -0.28 -14.82
CA ALA A 39 -23.80 0.87 -14.98
C ALA A 39 -24.31 1.73 -16.13
N ILE A 40 -24.61 2.99 -15.88
CA ILE A 40 -25.00 3.94 -16.93
C ILE A 40 -23.68 4.38 -17.56
N PRO A 41 -23.43 4.07 -18.86
CA PRO A 41 -22.20 4.50 -19.49
C PRO A 41 -22.08 6.02 -19.39
N GLY A 42 -21.02 6.53 -18.75
CA GLY A 42 -20.68 7.95 -18.68
C GLY A 42 -21.00 8.68 -17.37
N ILE A 43 -21.43 7.97 -16.30
CA ILE A 43 -21.63 8.63 -14.99
C ILE A 43 -20.50 8.32 -13.98
N ASP A 44 -19.75 7.22 -14.18
CA ASP A 44 -18.71 6.79 -13.22
C ASP A 44 -17.28 7.10 -13.67
N ASP A 45 -17.06 7.58 -14.90
CA ASP A 45 -15.70 7.88 -15.40
C ASP A 45 -15.15 9.25 -14.97
N ASP A 46 -16.03 10.19 -14.58
CA ASP A 46 -15.62 11.55 -14.22
C ASP A 46 -15.16 11.68 -12.76
N SER A 47 -15.32 10.64 -11.94
CA SER A 47 -15.02 10.68 -10.50
C SER A 47 -13.73 9.95 -10.10
N ARG A 48 -13.11 9.22 -11.03
CA ARG A 48 -11.87 8.50 -10.75
C ARG A 48 -10.64 9.25 -11.24
N SER A 49 -9.53 9.07 -10.52
CA SER A 49 -8.24 9.54 -11.00
C SER A 49 -7.92 8.96 -12.37
N PRO A 50 -7.35 9.76 -13.29
CA PRO A 50 -6.85 9.27 -14.58
C PRO A 50 -5.55 8.48 -14.48
N VAL A 51 -4.98 8.33 -13.27
CA VAL A 51 -3.69 7.66 -13.01
C VAL A 51 -3.90 6.48 -12.08
N ASP A 52 -3.48 5.30 -12.50
CA ASP A 52 -3.36 4.10 -11.67
C ASP A 52 -2.08 4.19 -10.82
N VAL A 53 -2.23 4.29 -9.50
CA VAL A 53 -1.10 4.45 -8.58
C VAL A 53 -0.21 3.21 -8.49
N ASP A 54 -0.73 2.01 -8.79
CA ASP A 54 0.07 0.79 -8.82
C ASP A 54 1.15 0.87 -9.92
N GLY A 55 0.82 1.50 -11.06
CA GLY A 55 1.76 1.73 -12.14
C GLY A 55 2.76 2.86 -11.88
N VAL A 56 2.55 3.68 -10.85
CA VAL A 56 3.45 4.80 -10.48
C VAL A 56 4.56 4.34 -9.56
N LEU A 57 4.31 3.39 -8.66
CA LEU A 57 5.29 2.91 -7.71
C LEU A 57 6.33 2.01 -8.37
N LEU A 58 7.55 2.02 -7.83
CA LEU A 58 8.65 1.18 -8.32
C LEU A 58 8.50 -0.25 -7.81
N GLU A 59 8.76 -1.19 -8.68
CA GLU A 59 8.83 -2.60 -8.33
C GLU A 59 9.98 -2.90 -7.36
N GLN A 60 9.87 -3.95 -6.55
CA GLN A 60 10.91 -4.35 -5.59
C GLN A 60 12.28 -4.53 -6.24
N ALA A 61 12.36 -5.03 -7.47
CA ALA A 61 13.62 -5.20 -8.19
C ALA A 61 14.29 -3.85 -8.48
N GLN A 62 13.52 -2.82 -8.82
CA GLN A 62 14.02 -1.46 -9.03
C GLN A 62 14.47 -0.85 -7.71
N MET A 63 13.70 -1.03 -6.63
CA MET A 63 14.07 -0.56 -5.30
C MET A 63 15.38 -1.21 -4.82
N ARG A 64 15.58 -2.52 -5.03
CA ARG A 64 16.84 -3.22 -4.74
C ARG A 64 18.02 -2.63 -5.50
N ALA A 65 17.84 -2.33 -6.79
CA ALA A 65 18.87 -1.74 -7.61
C ALA A 65 19.28 -0.32 -7.16
N ILE A 66 18.28 0.49 -6.74
CA ILE A 66 18.51 1.87 -6.29
C ILE A 66 19.15 1.91 -4.91
N THR A 67 18.69 1.08 -3.97
CA THR A 67 19.18 1.04 -2.59
C THR A 67 20.55 0.37 -2.46
N GLY A 68 20.87 -0.53 -3.39
CA GLY A 68 22.09 -1.36 -3.32
C GLY A 68 22.00 -2.50 -2.29
N ALA A 69 20.85 -2.66 -1.60
CA ALA A 69 20.65 -3.67 -0.56
C ALA A 69 20.42 -5.10 -1.11
N GLY A 70 20.28 -5.25 -2.44
CA GLY A 70 20.12 -6.57 -3.07
C GLY A 70 18.94 -7.36 -2.52
N ASP A 71 19.18 -8.66 -2.22
CA ASP A 71 18.13 -9.55 -1.72
C ASP A 71 17.71 -9.29 -0.28
N ASP A 72 18.52 -8.53 0.49
CA ASP A 72 18.20 -8.15 1.86
C ASP A 72 17.04 -7.13 1.94
N LEU A 73 16.80 -6.39 0.84
CA LEU A 73 15.65 -5.50 0.77
C LEU A 73 14.36 -6.30 0.60
N THR A 74 13.55 -6.31 1.64
CA THR A 74 12.28 -7.04 1.69
C THR A 74 11.11 -6.13 2.01
N VAL A 75 9.93 -6.42 1.44
CA VAL A 75 8.69 -5.72 1.77
C VAL A 75 8.26 -6.07 3.19
N ILE A 76 7.75 -5.10 3.93
CA ILE A 76 7.04 -5.30 5.20
C ILE A 76 5.56 -5.48 4.87
N PRO A 77 4.99 -6.72 4.91
CA PRO A 77 3.64 -6.97 4.40
C PRO A 77 2.53 -6.19 5.14
N SER A 78 2.73 -5.87 6.41
CA SER A 78 1.78 -5.07 7.20
C SER A 78 1.83 -3.57 6.88
N MET A 79 2.80 -3.13 6.07
CA MET A 79 3.00 -1.75 5.62
C MET A 79 2.98 -1.65 4.08
N ASP A 80 2.30 -2.59 3.45
CA ASP A 80 1.97 -2.61 2.03
C ASP A 80 0.45 -2.57 1.91
N GLY A 81 -0.10 -1.44 1.50
CA GLY A 81 -1.54 -1.21 1.56
C GLY A 81 -2.05 -0.20 0.54
N LYS A 82 -3.30 -0.40 0.15
CA LYS A 82 -4.02 0.40 -0.85
C LYS A 82 -5.05 1.35 -0.25
N LEU A 83 -4.99 1.57 1.05
CA LEU A 83 -5.80 2.55 1.76
C LEU A 83 -4.90 3.32 2.72
N PRO A 84 -5.09 4.64 2.87
CA PRO A 84 -4.41 5.42 3.88
C PRO A 84 -4.69 4.86 5.28
N VAL A 85 -3.64 4.71 6.09
CA VAL A 85 -3.71 4.14 7.45
C VAL A 85 -3.30 5.17 8.48
N ASP A 86 -4.08 5.26 9.55
CA ASP A 86 -3.78 6.09 10.71
C ASP A 86 -3.28 5.21 11.86
N VAL A 87 -2.16 5.62 12.47
CA VAL A 87 -1.58 4.90 13.62
C VAL A 87 -2.26 5.38 14.89
N GLU A 88 -3.47 4.89 15.14
CA GLU A 88 -4.36 5.35 16.22
C GLU A 88 -3.72 5.30 17.62
N GLY A 89 -2.91 4.28 17.91
CA GLY A 89 -2.23 4.14 19.18
C GLY A 89 -1.25 5.27 19.51
N VAL A 90 -0.80 6.03 18.52
CA VAL A 90 0.15 7.14 18.66
C VAL A 90 -0.55 8.49 18.52
N LEU A 91 -1.65 8.57 17.75
CA LEU A 91 -2.39 9.80 17.50
C LEU A 91 -2.83 10.51 18.79
N GLY A 92 -3.26 9.74 19.80
CA GLY A 92 -3.71 10.31 21.07
C GLY A 92 -2.62 10.98 21.92
N SER A 93 -1.34 10.71 21.64
CA SER A 93 -0.18 11.28 22.34
C SER A 93 0.48 12.43 21.59
N ALA A 94 0.16 12.59 20.30
CA ALA A 94 0.70 13.68 19.48
C ALA A 94 -0.15 14.95 19.62
N PRO A 95 0.47 16.14 19.63
CA PRO A 95 -0.27 17.40 19.48
C PRO A 95 -1.10 17.41 18.21
N ASP A 96 -2.27 18.06 18.23
CA ASP A 96 -3.20 18.06 17.10
C ASP A 96 -2.54 18.50 15.79
N GLN A 97 -1.67 19.52 15.84
CA GLN A 97 -0.93 20.04 14.68
C GLN A 97 0.08 19.05 14.09
N CYS A 98 0.45 18.00 14.85
CA CYS A 98 1.46 17.02 14.44
C CYS A 98 0.87 15.63 14.14
N ARG A 99 -0.45 15.46 14.21
CA ARG A 99 -1.11 14.18 13.98
C ARG A 99 -0.94 13.66 12.56
N TRP A 100 -0.83 14.56 11.57
CA TRP A 100 -0.59 14.19 10.19
C TRP A 100 0.62 13.25 10.02
N PHE A 101 1.62 13.35 10.90
CA PHE A 101 2.81 12.51 10.83
C PHE A 101 2.49 11.01 11.03
N PHE A 102 1.41 10.69 11.74
CA PHE A 102 0.94 9.35 12.07
C PHE A 102 -0.40 9.00 11.42
N ALA A 103 -0.98 9.94 10.66
CA ALA A 103 -2.28 9.80 10.03
C ALA A 103 -2.15 10.08 8.53
N GLU A 104 -2.07 9.01 7.73
CA GLU A 104 -2.00 9.14 6.27
C GLU A 104 -3.25 9.80 5.69
N THR A 105 -4.41 9.63 6.36
CA THR A 105 -5.65 10.33 5.98
C THR A 105 -5.52 11.85 6.08
N GLN A 106 -4.73 12.37 7.03
CA GLN A 106 -4.43 13.80 7.13
C GLN A 106 -3.32 14.24 6.18
N THR A 107 -2.33 13.36 5.95
CA THR A 107 -1.21 13.61 5.03
C THR A 107 -1.71 13.78 3.60
N PHE A 108 -2.59 12.89 3.15
CA PHE A 108 -3.08 12.87 1.76
C PHE A 108 -4.46 13.56 1.62
N GLY A 109 -5.17 13.82 2.72
CA GLY A 109 -6.47 14.46 2.74
C GLY A 109 -7.63 13.53 2.30
N PRO A 110 -8.88 14.03 2.35
CA PRO A 110 -10.07 13.23 2.14
C PRO A 110 -10.45 12.98 0.67
N GLU A 111 -9.81 13.69 -0.26
CA GLU A 111 -10.16 13.67 -1.70
C GLU A 111 -9.35 12.63 -2.50
N VAL A 112 -8.73 11.66 -1.80
CA VAL A 112 -7.95 10.59 -2.41
C VAL A 112 -8.89 9.63 -3.13
N GLU A 113 -8.67 9.40 -4.42
CA GLU A 113 -9.40 8.46 -5.26
C GLU A 113 -8.72 7.08 -5.30
N GLU A 114 -7.38 7.08 -5.38
CA GLU A 114 -6.55 5.88 -5.32
C GLU A 114 -5.33 6.11 -4.44
N PHE A 115 -4.92 5.06 -3.74
CA PHE A 115 -3.75 5.09 -2.85
C PHE A 115 -3.02 3.77 -2.88
N HIS A 116 -1.69 3.84 -2.88
CA HIS A 116 -0.84 2.69 -2.61
C HIS A 116 0.44 3.16 -1.91
N LYS A 117 0.84 2.43 -0.89
CA LYS A 117 2.11 2.61 -0.18
C LYS A 117 2.75 1.28 0.10
N THR A 118 4.04 1.16 -0.23
CA THR A 118 4.86 -0.02 0.06
C THR A 118 6.07 0.40 0.87
N THR A 119 6.32 -0.31 1.97
CA THR A 119 7.50 -0.11 2.82
C THR A 119 8.44 -1.30 2.71
N TYR A 120 9.73 -0.99 2.52
CA TYR A 120 10.83 -1.94 2.45
C TYR A 120 11.73 -1.78 3.66
N GLN A 121 12.26 -2.90 4.15
CA GLN A 121 13.29 -2.95 5.18
C GLN A 121 14.56 -3.59 4.63
N ASP A 122 15.69 -3.11 5.12
CA ASP A 122 17.01 -3.70 4.96
C ASP A 122 17.57 -4.00 6.36
N PRO A 123 17.32 -5.23 6.90
CA PRO A 123 17.64 -5.58 8.28
C PRO A 123 19.13 -5.50 8.64
N PRO A 124 20.09 -5.88 7.74
CA PRO A 124 21.52 -5.76 8.03
C PRO A 124 21.93 -4.34 8.42
N ASP A 125 21.42 -3.33 7.74
CA ASP A 125 21.75 -1.93 8.00
C ASP A 125 20.72 -1.24 8.91
N ALA A 126 19.71 -1.98 9.36
CA ALA A 126 18.56 -1.44 10.10
C ALA A 126 17.93 -0.23 9.36
N ALA A 127 17.95 -0.28 8.02
CA ALA A 127 17.46 0.77 7.16
C ALA A 127 16.03 0.49 6.70
N LEU A 128 15.31 1.56 6.35
CA LEU A 128 13.91 1.50 5.95
C LEU A 128 13.64 2.54 4.88
N ILE A 129 12.88 2.15 3.86
CA ILE A 129 12.40 3.09 2.84
C ILE A 129 10.99 2.72 2.42
N SER A 130 10.12 3.73 2.31
CA SER A 130 8.79 3.56 1.72
C SER A 130 8.58 4.51 0.56
N GLN A 131 7.77 4.08 -0.37
CA GLN A 131 7.20 4.88 -1.43
C GLN A 131 5.68 4.81 -1.32
N GLY A 132 5.02 5.94 -1.48
CA GLY A 132 3.56 6.05 -1.46
C GLY A 132 3.09 7.02 -2.52
N ALA A 133 1.93 6.76 -3.10
CA ALA A 133 1.27 7.64 -4.04
C ALA A 133 -0.22 7.72 -3.76
N ALA A 134 -0.75 8.94 -3.80
CA ALA A 134 -2.18 9.21 -3.77
C ALA A 134 -2.57 9.92 -5.06
N ALA A 135 -3.57 9.42 -5.75
CA ALA A 135 -4.09 10.02 -6.95
C ALA A 135 -5.46 10.67 -6.71
N TYR A 136 -5.69 11.79 -7.38
CA TYR A 136 -6.86 12.65 -7.23
C TYR A 136 -7.56 12.81 -8.58
N ARG A 137 -8.80 13.29 -8.58
CA ARG A 137 -9.60 13.50 -9.79
C ARG A 137 -8.98 14.49 -10.79
N ASP A 138 -8.28 15.49 -10.28
CA ASP A 138 -7.70 16.58 -11.07
C ASP A 138 -6.47 17.22 -10.39
N PRO A 139 -5.62 17.97 -11.15
CA PRO A 139 -4.41 18.57 -10.61
C PRO A 139 -4.65 19.62 -9.54
N SER A 140 -5.78 20.30 -9.56
CA SER A 140 -6.10 21.33 -8.55
C SER A 140 -6.41 20.69 -7.19
N THR A 141 -7.08 19.55 -7.19
CA THR A 141 -7.34 18.75 -5.99
C THR A 141 -6.03 18.19 -5.40
N ALA A 142 -5.15 17.62 -6.24
CA ALA A 142 -3.82 17.15 -5.81
C ALA A 142 -2.97 18.28 -5.22
N LYS A 143 -3.00 19.45 -5.86
CA LYS A 143 -2.28 20.64 -5.38
C LYS A 143 -2.84 21.13 -4.04
N SER A 144 -4.16 21.14 -3.88
CA SER A 144 -4.81 21.55 -2.62
C SER A 144 -4.45 20.60 -1.47
N ALA A 145 -4.38 19.28 -1.74
CA ALA A 145 -3.93 18.30 -0.75
C ALA A 145 -2.46 18.54 -0.35
N PHE A 146 -1.57 18.80 -1.32
CA PHE A 146 -0.18 19.15 -1.05
C PHE A 146 -0.05 20.45 -0.23
N ASP A 147 -0.81 21.50 -0.57
CA ASP A 147 -0.79 22.78 0.15
C ASP A 147 -1.31 22.61 1.58
N GLY A 148 -2.36 21.80 1.75
CA GLY A 148 -2.87 21.44 3.07
C GLY A 148 -1.82 20.75 3.92
N LEU A 149 -1.12 19.74 3.37
CA LEU A 149 -0.01 19.07 4.04
C LEU A 149 1.11 20.05 4.42
N ALA A 150 1.53 20.92 3.50
CA ALA A 150 2.57 21.92 3.77
C ALA A 150 2.18 22.87 4.92
N GLY A 151 0.89 23.23 5.01
CA GLY A 151 0.34 23.99 6.14
C GLY A 151 0.43 23.23 7.46
N LEU A 152 0.00 21.96 7.49
CA LEU A 152 0.08 21.11 8.69
C LEU A 152 1.52 20.92 9.16
N VAL A 153 2.47 20.74 8.22
CA VAL A 153 3.90 20.65 8.55
C VAL A 153 4.41 21.92 9.20
N ALA A 154 4.10 23.09 8.64
CA ALA A 154 4.53 24.39 9.19
C ALA A 154 3.94 24.65 10.59
N GLU A 155 2.68 24.27 10.81
CA GLU A 155 2.05 24.38 12.13
C GLU A 155 2.69 23.45 13.16
N CYS A 156 3.00 22.19 12.76
CA CYS A 156 3.69 21.24 13.63
C CYS A 156 5.12 21.70 13.95
N GLU A 157 5.87 22.14 12.95
CA GLU A 157 7.25 22.62 13.10
C GLU A 157 7.38 23.75 14.13
N ALA A 158 6.36 24.60 14.24
CA ALA A 158 6.31 25.68 15.23
C ALA A 158 6.20 25.19 16.68
N THR A 159 6.00 23.87 16.92
CA THR A 159 5.89 23.27 18.26
C THR A 159 7.21 22.62 18.70
N SER A 160 7.41 22.47 20.01
CA SER A 160 8.57 21.74 20.54
C SER A 160 8.55 20.24 20.14
N TYR A 161 7.37 19.66 19.94
CA TYR A 161 7.21 18.29 19.45
C TYR A 161 7.60 18.19 17.96
N GLY A 162 7.20 19.21 17.17
CA GLY A 162 7.51 19.28 15.75
C GLY A 162 9.01 19.32 15.48
N SER A 163 9.81 20.01 16.30
CA SER A 163 11.26 20.01 16.16
C SER A 163 11.90 18.61 16.23
N LEU A 164 11.21 17.65 16.86
CA LEU A 164 11.70 16.27 17.00
C LEU A 164 11.34 15.38 15.80
N ILE A 165 10.19 15.64 15.15
CA ILE A 165 9.66 14.78 14.08
C ILE A 165 9.77 15.38 12.69
N VAL A 166 9.70 16.71 12.57
CA VAL A 166 9.86 17.44 11.30
C VAL A 166 11.36 17.70 11.02
N GLY A 167 12.10 18.15 12.06
CA GLY A 167 13.51 18.51 11.93
C GLY A 167 13.70 19.72 10.99
N ASP A 168 14.69 19.63 10.10
CA ASP A 168 14.89 20.65 9.07
C ASP A 168 13.89 20.45 7.93
N SER A 169 13.11 21.49 7.62
CA SER A 169 12.13 21.46 6.54
C SER A 169 12.51 22.42 5.40
N THR A 170 12.19 22.04 4.18
CA THR A 170 12.24 22.92 3.00
C THR A 170 11.03 22.68 2.13
N SER A 171 10.34 23.78 1.77
CA SER A 171 9.13 23.72 0.95
C SER A 171 9.26 24.62 -0.27
N THR A 172 8.73 24.14 -1.41
CA THR A 172 8.48 24.91 -2.63
C THR A 172 7.03 24.74 -3.04
N GLY A 173 6.59 25.32 -4.15
CA GLY A 173 5.21 25.16 -4.64
C GLY A 173 4.81 23.71 -4.96
N GLU A 174 5.75 22.79 -5.14
CA GLU A 174 5.48 21.39 -5.56
C GLU A 174 6.28 20.37 -4.77
N SER A 175 7.11 20.79 -3.83
CA SER A 175 7.96 19.89 -3.06
C SER A 175 8.08 20.30 -1.60
N LEU A 176 8.05 19.29 -0.73
CA LEU A 176 8.28 19.43 0.70
C LEU A 176 9.28 18.35 1.12
N ARG A 177 10.32 18.75 1.85
CA ARG A 177 11.36 17.85 2.35
C ARG A 177 11.52 18.04 3.85
N LEU A 178 11.56 16.95 4.58
CA LEU A 178 11.74 16.89 6.02
C LEU A 178 12.97 16.05 6.34
N ARG A 179 13.82 16.51 7.25
CA ARG A 179 15.04 15.79 7.64
C ARG A 179 15.17 15.76 9.15
N THR A 180 15.15 14.56 9.73
CA THR A 180 15.24 14.34 11.16
C THR A 180 16.31 13.28 11.44
N GLY A 181 17.50 13.70 11.86
CA GLY A 181 18.61 12.78 12.09
C GLY A 181 18.97 11.95 10.87
N ALA A 182 18.88 10.63 10.98
CA ALA A 182 19.15 9.69 9.89
C ALA A 182 17.91 9.36 9.03
N CYS A 183 16.78 10.02 9.31
CA CYS A 183 15.51 9.79 8.61
C CYS A 183 15.06 11.03 7.83
N GLY A 184 14.14 10.85 6.90
CA GLY A 184 13.49 11.94 6.20
C GLY A 184 12.22 11.52 5.52
N ARG A 185 11.44 12.52 5.11
CA ARG A 185 10.25 12.38 4.27
C ARG A 185 10.28 13.42 3.18
N ASP A 186 10.06 12.98 1.97
CA ASP A 186 9.97 13.83 0.79
C ASP A 186 8.59 13.69 0.17
N TYR A 187 7.97 14.81 -0.12
CA TYR A 187 6.68 14.88 -0.80
C TYR A 187 6.82 15.67 -2.09
N ARG A 188 6.13 15.22 -3.14
CA ARG A 188 6.08 15.89 -4.44
C ARG A 188 4.69 15.78 -5.01
N VAL A 189 4.14 16.89 -5.48
CA VAL A 189 2.94 16.88 -6.32
C VAL A 189 3.33 17.01 -7.78
N LYS A 190 2.78 16.13 -8.62
CA LYS A 190 2.92 16.19 -10.08
C LYS A 190 1.61 15.77 -10.72
N SER A 191 1.06 16.60 -11.61
CA SER A 191 -0.24 16.32 -12.24
C SER A 191 -1.31 16.05 -11.18
N VAL A 192 -1.96 14.91 -11.22
CA VAL A 192 -3.01 14.49 -10.28
C VAL A 192 -2.49 13.64 -9.11
N VAL A 193 -1.17 13.52 -8.93
CA VAL A 193 -0.58 12.60 -7.95
C VAL A 193 0.26 13.36 -6.92
N LEU A 194 0.05 13.02 -5.64
CA LEU A 194 0.92 13.38 -4.53
C LEU A 194 1.74 12.14 -4.14
N VAL A 195 3.06 12.25 -4.23
CA VAL A 195 4.03 11.19 -3.93
C VAL A 195 4.68 11.44 -2.59
N GLU A 196 4.87 10.38 -1.79
CA GLU A 196 5.67 10.35 -0.57
C GLU A 196 6.84 9.36 -0.74
N VAL A 197 8.04 9.77 -0.29
CA VAL A 197 9.18 8.87 -0.05
C VAL A 197 9.65 9.10 1.38
N THR A 198 9.48 8.10 2.25
CA THR A 198 9.99 8.13 3.63
C THR A 198 11.19 7.18 3.73
N PHE A 199 12.23 7.57 4.45
CA PHE A 199 13.42 6.76 4.58
C PHE A 199 14.11 6.96 5.93
N CYS A 200 14.84 5.95 6.35
CA CYS A 200 15.77 6.00 7.48
C CYS A 200 17.04 5.24 7.12
N ARG A 201 18.21 5.82 7.45
CA ARG A 201 19.55 5.22 7.35
C ARG A 201 20.04 4.90 5.93
N PHE A 202 19.29 5.24 4.89
CA PHE A 202 19.81 5.25 3.53
C PHE A 202 20.56 6.56 3.23
N PRO A 203 21.59 6.53 2.37
CA PRO A 203 22.24 7.76 1.89
C PRO A 203 21.24 8.74 1.28
N PRO A 204 21.43 10.06 1.42
CA PRO A 204 20.48 11.08 0.93
C PRO A 204 20.17 11.00 -0.56
N SER A 205 21.08 10.42 -1.36
CA SER A 205 20.88 10.21 -2.81
C SER A 205 19.81 9.15 -3.11
N VAL A 206 19.61 8.17 -2.23
CA VAL A 206 18.67 7.07 -2.46
C VAL A 206 17.23 7.58 -2.56
N PRO A 207 16.66 8.32 -1.57
CA PRO A 207 15.31 8.84 -1.70
C PRO A 207 15.14 9.82 -2.86
N ASP A 208 16.19 10.60 -3.24
CA ASP A 208 16.13 11.47 -4.41
C ASP A 208 15.99 10.66 -5.70
N ILE A 209 16.72 9.53 -5.84
CA ILE A 209 16.62 8.64 -7.00
C ILE A 209 15.24 7.96 -7.03
N VAL A 210 14.75 7.45 -5.88
CA VAL A 210 13.41 6.84 -5.80
C VAL A 210 12.37 7.85 -6.24
N MET A 211 12.35 9.05 -5.64
CA MET A 211 11.40 10.12 -5.99
C MET A 211 11.45 10.46 -7.48
N THR A 212 12.64 10.60 -8.04
CA THR A 212 12.82 10.92 -9.48
C THR A 212 12.22 9.85 -10.37
N ASN A 213 12.46 8.58 -10.05
CA ASN A 213 11.95 7.46 -10.86
C ASN A 213 10.42 7.31 -10.71
N VAL A 214 9.87 7.47 -9.51
CA VAL A 214 8.41 7.48 -9.28
C VAL A 214 7.75 8.60 -10.09
N LEU A 215 8.30 9.82 -10.01
CA LEU A 215 7.77 10.96 -10.77
C LEU A 215 7.86 10.76 -12.29
N ALA A 216 8.83 9.99 -12.78
CA ALA A 216 8.95 9.68 -14.20
C ALA A 216 7.82 8.75 -14.71
N GLN A 217 7.19 7.97 -13.84
CA GLN A 217 6.04 7.11 -14.18
C GLN A 217 4.72 7.90 -14.29
N ILE A 218 4.66 9.11 -13.68
CA ILE A 218 3.42 9.91 -13.69
C ILE A 218 3.31 10.64 -15.03
N PRO A 219 2.20 10.47 -15.78
CA PRO A 219 1.93 11.21 -17.01
C PRO A 219 1.96 12.74 -16.78
N GLY A 220 2.37 13.46 -17.80
CA GLY A 220 2.44 14.93 -17.78
C GLY A 220 1.09 15.58 -18.00
#